data_ec22de8ca5937f88686556dbf932b357
#
_entry.id   ec22de8ca5937f88686556dbf932b357
#
_cell.length_a   1.000
_cell.length_b   1.000
_cell.length_c   1.000
_cell.angle_alpha   90.00
_cell.angle_beta   90.00
_cell.angle_gamma   90.00
#
_symmetry.space_group_name_H-M   'P 1'
#
loop_
_entity.id
_entity.type
_entity.pdbx_description
1 polymer ?
#
loop_
_entity_poly.entity_id
_entity_poly.type
_entity_poly.pdbx_seq_one_letter_code
_entity_poly.pdbx_strand_id
1 'polypeptide(L)'
;MPSRDDVDRFDVAVVGLGLIGAAALRHLANSGLRCIGIGPAEPIDWSTHPGVFASHYDSGRITRRLDKQRDWAVLAGRSIDSYAGIEAASGITFHYPVGVLIAEVDRGRLASTIAVGESLGVAFHRYAPGEPFGDDRVALPGTATVLRESPPGGFIDPRRMLAAQLAVAATRGARVLTEQAAAIDRSGGSWRVRTTDGTSVAAEQIVLATGPHADELDGLPRRPHIDVVAETTVLAKVSAAEQQRLAGLPSIIVDDPARDHLYTVPPTRYPDGGTYIKLGATHRDERVLAPTERREWMSGGQHAADLDWLADLLLGLLPGLQAEAWLTKPCLIPDTPTKLPYVEIVEPGCVMAVGGNGYAAKSADAIGALAAGLVTDGRWTDTDLEARAFQLIDRD
;
A
#
# COMPACT_ATOMS: atom_id res chain seq x y z
N MET A 1 3.44 25.74 39.20
CA MET A 1 4.05 24.83 38.21
C MET A 1 3.02 23.74 37.93
N PRO A 2 2.54 23.54 36.70
CA PRO A 2 1.68 22.42 36.42
C PRO A 2 2.47 21.12 36.69
N SER A 3 1.81 20.17 37.31
CA SER A 3 2.38 18.88 37.65
C SER A 3 2.90 18.17 36.39
N ARG A 4 4.02 17.42 36.49
CA ARG A 4 4.58 16.59 35.38
C ARG A 4 3.67 15.46 34.90
N ASP A 5 2.41 15.38 35.36
CA ASP A 5 1.47 14.32 35.14
C ASP A 5 0.34 14.67 34.14
N ASP A 6 0.40 15.85 33.50
CA ASP A 6 -0.53 16.20 32.41
C ASP A 6 0.03 15.68 31.07
N VAL A 7 0.32 14.37 31.02
CA VAL A 7 0.58 13.65 29.77
C VAL A 7 -0.74 13.65 29.00
N ASP A 8 -0.80 14.33 27.87
CA ASP A 8 -1.93 14.31 26.96
C ASP A 8 -2.41 12.85 26.77
N ARG A 9 -3.53 12.50 27.38
CA ARG A 9 -4.08 11.16 27.30
C ARG A 9 -5.01 11.08 26.10
N PHE A 10 -4.75 10.12 25.21
CA PHE A 10 -5.56 9.84 24.03
C PHE A 10 -6.46 8.63 24.27
N ASP A 11 -7.58 8.59 23.56
CA ASP A 11 -8.42 7.39 23.54
C ASP A 11 -7.73 6.30 22.73
N VAL A 12 -7.08 6.70 21.59
CA VAL A 12 -6.36 5.75 20.71
C VAL A 12 -5.05 6.37 20.19
N ALA A 13 -3.98 5.57 20.21
CA ALA A 13 -2.74 5.85 19.47
C ALA A 13 -2.61 4.90 18.28
N VAL A 14 -2.38 5.44 17.09
CA VAL A 14 -2.05 4.66 15.88
C VAL A 14 -0.54 4.70 15.68
N VAL A 15 0.11 3.55 15.75
CA VAL A 15 1.56 3.38 15.60
C VAL A 15 1.88 2.89 14.20
N GLY A 16 2.63 3.71 13.46
CA GLY A 16 2.90 3.51 12.03
C GLY A 16 1.91 4.29 11.15
N LEU A 17 2.40 5.38 10.55
CA LEU A 17 1.63 6.25 9.66
C LEU A 17 1.94 5.96 8.18
N GLY A 18 1.89 4.67 7.81
CA GLY A 18 1.76 4.26 6.42
C GLY A 18 0.31 4.40 5.92
N LEU A 19 0.01 3.87 4.72
CA LEU A 19 -1.33 4.00 4.13
C LEU A 19 -2.43 3.41 5.03
N ILE A 20 -2.19 2.25 5.64
CA ILE A 20 -3.17 1.58 6.54
C ILE A 20 -3.35 2.40 7.83
N GLY A 21 -2.26 2.82 8.46
CA GLY A 21 -2.34 3.57 9.72
C GLY A 21 -2.94 4.95 9.57
N ALA A 22 -2.64 5.67 8.47
CA ALA A 22 -3.26 6.97 8.18
C ALA A 22 -4.78 6.83 7.93
N ALA A 23 -5.20 5.76 7.24
CA ALA A 23 -6.60 5.46 7.05
C ALA A 23 -7.29 5.12 8.39
N ALA A 24 -6.68 4.26 9.21
CA ALA A 24 -7.19 3.94 10.55
C ALA A 24 -7.34 5.20 11.41
N LEU A 25 -6.33 6.08 11.41
CA LEU A 25 -6.36 7.35 12.14
C LEU A 25 -7.54 8.24 11.68
N ARG A 26 -7.77 8.34 10.38
CA ARG A 26 -8.91 9.10 9.83
C ARG A 26 -10.26 8.49 10.26
N HIS A 27 -10.41 7.17 10.18
CA HIS A 27 -11.66 6.51 10.57
C HIS A 27 -11.93 6.68 12.06
N LEU A 28 -10.93 6.51 12.93
CA LEU A 28 -11.03 6.71 14.37
C LEU A 28 -11.36 8.17 14.74
N ALA A 29 -10.71 9.13 14.10
CA ALA A 29 -10.99 10.55 14.31
C ALA A 29 -12.41 10.91 13.87
N ASN A 30 -12.92 10.33 12.78
CA ASN A 30 -14.30 10.50 12.34
C ASN A 30 -15.32 9.93 13.34
N SER A 31 -14.95 8.95 14.15
CA SER A 31 -15.79 8.42 15.24
C SER A 31 -15.81 9.30 16.49
N GLY A 32 -15.09 10.43 16.49
CA GLY A 32 -15.07 11.40 17.58
C GLY A 32 -14.09 11.05 18.71
N LEU A 33 -13.23 10.05 18.53
CA LEU A 33 -12.21 9.68 19.50
C LEU A 33 -11.04 10.68 19.45
N ARG A 34 -10.41 10.93 20.61
CA ARG A 34 -9.17 11.70 20.70
C ARG A 34 -8.00 10.82 20.26
N CYS A 35 -7.55 11.03 19.03
CA CYS A 35 -6.57 10.17 18.39
C CYS A 35 -5.22 10.87 18.23
N ILE A 36 -4.14 10.08 18.34
CA ILE A 36 -2.80 10.46 17.91
C ILE A 36 -2.22 9.42 16.97
N GLY A 37 -1.68 9.87 15.84
CA GLY A 37 -0.87 9.03 14.95
C GLY A 37 0.61 9.25 15.23
N ILE A 38 1.39 8.17 15.25
CA ILE A 38 2.83 8.19 15.53
C ILE A 38 3.54 7.48 14.40
N GLY A 39 4.42 8.17 13.68
CA GLY A 39 5.20 7.60 12.58
C GLY A 39 6.08 8.62 11.89
N PRO A 40 7.27 8.24 11.42
CA PRO A 40 8.20 9.17 10.79
C PRO A 40 7.68 9.65 9.43
N ALA A 41 8.08 10.86 9.05
CA ALA A 41 7.92 11.35 7.70
C ALA A 41 8.84 10.59 6.71
N GLU A 42 8.52 10.66 5.41
CA GLU A 42 9.44 10.16 4.38
C GLU A 42 10.76 10.95 4.44
N PRO A 43 11.91 10.26 4.52
CA PRO A 43 13.20 10.94 4.58
C PRO A 43 13.50 11.67 3.26
N ILE A 44 14.11 12.86 3.36
CA ILE A 44 14.54 13.64 2.21
C ILE A 44 15.70 12.94 1.49
N ASP A 45 16.66 12.45 2.26
CA ASP A 45 17.80 11.67 1.77
C ASP A 45 17.72 10.24 2.31
N TRP A 46 17.47 9.31 1.43
CA TRP A 46 17.35 7.89 1.76
C TRP A 46 18.70 7.26 2.07
N SER A 47 19.79 7.74 1.43
CA SER A 47 21.12 7.14 1.55
C SER A 47 21.72 7.28 2.96
N THR A 48 21.32 8.32 3.67
CA THR A 48 21.83 8.63 5.02
C THR A 48 20.79 8.40 6.13
N HIS A 49 19.56 8.00 5.77
CA HIS A 49 18.49 7.83 6.74
C HIS A 49 18.74 6.66 7.71
N PRO A 50 18.83 6.91 9.03
CA PRO A 50 19.12 5.86 10.01
C PRO A 50 17.88 5.09 10.49
N GLY A 51 16.68 5.57 10.16
CA GLY A 51 15.39 5.04 10.65
C GLY A 51 14.74 4.03 9.72
N VAL A 52 13.45 3.83 9.92
CA VAL A 52 12.61 2.89 9.15
C VAL A 52 12.11 3.51 7.85
N PHE A 53 11.82 2.65 6.87
CA PHE A 53 11.25 3.04 5.59
C PHE A 53 9.86 2.44 5.41
N ALA A 54 8.91 3.25 4.96
CA ALA A 54 7.57 2.75 4.65
C ALA A 54 7.48 2.23 3.21
N SER A 55 6.62 1.23 2.98
CA SER A 55 6.40 0.62 1.65
C SER A 55 5.71 1.55 0.63
N HIS A 56 5.16 2.68 1.06
CA HIS A 56 4.36 3.57 0.20
C HIS A 56 5.14 4.70 -0.46
N TYR A 57 6.44 4.82 -0.24
CA TYR A 57 7.26 5.90 -0.79
C TYR A 57 7.40 5.84 -2.31
N ASP A 58 6.29 6.07 -3.00
CA ASP A 58 6.14 6.01 -4.45
C ASP A 58 5.08 7.04 -4.91
N SER A 59 4.94 7.26 -6.22
CA SER A 59 3.94 8.19 -6.77
C SER A 59 2.90 7.51 -7.67
N GLY A 60 3.00 6.20 -7.87
CA GLY A 60 2.04 5.45 -8.67
C GLY A 60 1.83 4.02 -8.18
N ARG A 61 0.61 3.69 -7.77
CA ARG A 61 0.18 2.33 -7.40
C ARG A 61 -1.15 2.02 -8.06
N ILE A 62 -1.25 0.86 -8.73
CA ILE A 62 -2.49 0.44 -9.38
C ILE A 62 -3.61 0.30 -8.35
N THR A 63 -4.80 0.77 -8.71
CA THR A 63 -6.03 0.53 -7.98
C THR A 63 -7.06 -0.10 -8.92
N ARG A 64 -7.67 -1.22 -8.51
CA ARG A 64 -8.60 -1.99 -9.32
C ARG A 64 -9.53 -2.82 -8.43
N ARG A 65 -10.71 -3.13 -8.92
CA ARG A 65 -11.68 -4.02 -8.28
C ARG A 65 -11.52 -5.47 -8.72
N LEU A 66 -11.08 -5.70 -9.97
CA LEU A 66 -10.80 -7.04 -10.45
C LEU A 66 -9.62 -7.65 -9.68
N ASP A 67 -9.86 -8.79 -9.07
CA ASP A 67 -8.86 -9.60 -8.39
C ASP A 67 -9.26 -11.07 -8.42
N LYS A 68 -8.28 -11.98 -8.39
CA LYS A 68 -8.52 -13.42 -8.31
C LYS A 68 -8.99 -13.87 -6.92
N GLN A 69 -8.74 -13.07 -5.89
CA GLN A 69 -9.14 -13.30 -4.50
C GLN A 69 -10.26 -12.32 -4.13
N ARG A 70 -11.40 -12.87 -3.70
CA ARG A 70 -12.59 -12.10 -3.36
C ARG A 70 -12.32 -11.05 -2.27
N ASP A 71 -11.56 -11.41 -1.23
CA ASP A 71 -11.31 -10.50 -0.11
C ASP A 71 -10.54 -9.25 -0.55
N TRP A 72 -9.52 -9.41 -1.41
CA TRP A 72 -8.82 -8.27 -2.00
C TRP A 72 -9.70 -7.44 -2.92
N ALA A 73 -10.60 -8.07 -3.67
CA ALA A 73 -11.56 -7.36 -4.53
C ALA A 73 -12.54 -6.51 -3.70
N VAL A 74 -13.06 -7.07 -2.61
CA VAL A 74 -13.96 -6.36 -1.67
C VAL A 74 -13.24 -5.20 -1.01
N LEU A 75 -12.04 -5.41 -0.44
CA LEU A 75 -11.26 -4.36 0.20
C LEU A 75 -10.91 -3.23 -0.78
N ALA A 76 -10.51 -3.57 -2.01
CA ALA A 76 -10.20 -2.60 -3.04
C ALA A 76 -11.45 -1.82 -3.49
N GLY A 77 -12.57 -2.52 -3.69
CA GLY A 77 -13.84 -1.89 -4.05
C GLY A 77 -14.26 -0.84 -3.04
N ARG A 78 -14.28 -1.19 -1.75
CA ARG A 78 -14.61 -0.27 -0.65
C ARG A 78 -13.67 0.93 -0.58
N SER A 79 -12.37 0.70 -0.77
CA SER A 79 -11.38 1.78 -0.79
C SER A 79 -11.61 2.73 -1.96
N ILE A 80 -11.83 2.21 -3.17
CA ILE A 80 -12.11 3.01 -4.37
C ILE A 80 -13.39 3.84 -4.19
N ASP A 81 -14.44 3.26 -3.58
CA ASP A 81 -15.70 3.96 -3.31
C ASP A 81 -15.54 5.15 -2.35
N SER A 82 -14.53 5.11 -1.47
CA SER A 82 -14.24 6.18 -0.51
C SER A 82 -13.39 7.32 -1.09
N TYR A 83 -12.63 7.11 -2.17
CA TYR A 83 -11.61 8.05 -2.65
C TYR A 83 -12.15 9.43 -2.97
N ALA A 84 -13.25 9.53 -3.70
CA ALA A 84 -13.85 10.82 -4.04
C ALA A 84 -14.25 11.66 -2.79
N GLY A 85 -14.75 10.97 -1.76
CA GLY A 85 -15.09 11.61 -0.48
C GLY A 85 -13.85 12.10 0.27
N ILE A 86 -12.75 11.34 0.25
CA ILE A 86 -11.49 11.73 0.88
C ILE A 86 -10.86 12.91 0.14
N GLU A 87 -10.85 12.88 -1.20
CA GLU A 87 -10.35 13.98 -2.03
C GLU A 87 -11.13 15.26 -1.79
N ALA A 88 -12.46 15.18 -1.77
CA ALA A 88 -13.33 16.33 -1.50
C ALA A 88 -13.11 16.91 -0.10
N ALA A 89 -12.96 16.07 0.93
CA ALA A 89 -12.76 16.50 2.30
C ALA A 89 -11.37 17.08 2.56
N SER A 90 -10.34 16.60 1.88
CA SER A 90 -8.95 17.02 2.04
C SER A 90 -8.53 18.14 1.08
N GLY A 91 -9.21 18.30 -0.05
CA GLY A 91 -8.77 19.14 -1.17
C GLY A 91 -7.54 18.58 -1.92
N ILE A 92 -7.15 17.32 -1.68
CA ILE A 92 -5.97 16.69 -2.26
C ILE A 92 -6.41 15.60 -3.23
N THR A 93 -6.16 15.80 -4.53
CA THR A 93 -6.37 14.76 -5.55
C THR A 93 -5.24 13.74 -5.50
N PHE A 94 -5.58 12.47 -5.41
CA PHE A 94 -4.63 11.35 -5.39
C PHE A 94 -5.06 10.16 -6.27
N HIS A 95 -6.31 10.11 -6.72
CA HIS A 95 -6.86 9.04 -7.52
C HIS A 95 -7.01 9.45 -8.99
N TYR A 96 -6.56 8.58 -9.88
CA TYR A 96 -6.56 8.78 -11.34
C TYR A 96 -7.27 7.60 -12.00
N PRO A 97 -8.57 7.75 -12.35
CA PRO A 97 -9.42 6.67 -12.87
C PRO A 97 -9.21 6.43 -14.37
N VAL A 98 -8.03 5.94 -14.76
CA VAL A 98 -7.62 5.72 -16.17
C VAL A 98 -8.01 4.35 -16.71
N GLY A 99 -8.65 3.50 -15.90
CA GLY A 99 -8.91 2.10 -16.22
C GLY A 99 -7.68 1.21 -15.99
N VAL A 100 -7.89 -0.09 -16.10
CA VAL A 100 -6.83 -1.10 -15.92
C VAL A 100 -6.93 -2.16 -17.03
N LEU A 101 -5.80 -2.51 -17.65
CA LEU A 101 -5.65 -3.71 -18.48
C LEU A 101 -4.99 -4.81 -17.65
N ILE A 102 -5.57 -6.01 -17.66
CA ILE A 102 -5.01 -7.21 -17.03
C ILE A 102 -4.85 -8.24 -18.13
N ALA A 103 -3.61 -8.53 -18.52
CA ALA A 103 -3.28 -9.59 -19.47
C ALA A 103 -2.93 -10.86 -18.67
N GLU A 104 -3.75 -11.89 -18.80
CA GLU A 104 -3.64 -13.13 -18.03
C GLU A 104 -3.45 -14.32 -18.99
N VAL A 105 -2.37 -15.07 -18.79
CA VAL A 105 -2.05 -16.29 -19.55
C VAL A 105 -2.53 -17.54 -18.80
N ASP A 106 -2.52 -17.52 -17.48
CA ASP A 106 -2.98 -18.64 -16.65
C ASP A 106 -4.51 -18.72 -16.64
N ARG A 107 -5.05 -19.83 -17.16
CA ARG A 107 -6.50 -20.04 -17.29
C ARG A 107 -7.21 -20.15 -15.93
N GLY A 108 -6.55 -20.67 -14.91
CA GLY A 108 -7.13 -20.81 -13.56
C GLY A 108 -7.28 -19.46 -12.88
N ARG A 109 -6.23 -18.63 -12.95
CA ARG A 109 -6.24 -17.25 -12.44
C ARG A 109 -7.29 -16.41 -13.18
N LEU A 110 -7.33 -16.51 -14.52
CA LEU A 110 -8.31 -15.83 -15.35
C LEU A 110 -9.76 -16.20 -14.94
N ALA A 111 -10.04 -17.49 -14.79
CA ALA A 111 -11.36 -17.96 -14.39
C ALA A 111 -11.77 -17.42 -13.01
N SER A 112 -10.85 -17.44 -12.04
CA SER A 112 -11.07 -16.88 -10.70
C SER A 112 -11.32 -15.37 -10.75
N THR A 113 -10.51 -14.62 -11.50
CA THR A 113 -10.66 -13.15 -11.64
C THR A 113 -12.02 -12.79 -12.26
N ILE A 114 -12.45 -13.51 -13.30
CA ILE A 114 -13.75 -13.30 -13.94
C ILE A 114 -14.88 -13.62 -12.95
N ALA A 115 -14.84 -14.78 -12.30
CA ALA A 115 -15.90 -15.21 -11.39
C ALA A 115 -16.06 -14.24 -10.21
N VAL A 116 -14.94 -13.78 -9.62
CA VAL A 116 -14.96 -12.77 -8.54
C VAL A 116 -15.52 -11.45 -9.07
N GLY A 117 -15.03 -10.96 -10.21
CA GLY A 117 -15.50 -9.71 -10.82
C GLY A 117 -17.01 -9.73 -11.10
N GLU A 118 -17.53 -10.80 -11.71
CA GLU A 118 -18.96 -10.98 -11.97
C GLU A 118 -19.77 -11.02 -10.67
N SER A 119 -19.30 -11.77 -9.66
CA SER A 119 -20.00 -11.89 -8.36
C SER A 119 -20.12 -10.57 -7.61
N LEU A 120 -19.19 -9.63 -7.85
CA LEU A 120 -19.15 -8.30 -7.24
C LEU A 120 -19.68 -7.20 -8.18
N GLY A 121 -20.20 -7.55 -9.35
CA GLY A 121 -20.75 -6.60 -10.31
C GLY A 121 -19.72 -5.62 -10.89
N VAL A 122 -18.45 -6.02 -10.97
CA VAL A 122 -17.40 -5.18 -11.55
C VAL A 122 -17.59 -5.09 -13.05
N ALA A 123 -17.61 -3.88 -13.60
CA ALA A 123 -17.72 -3.65 -15.04
C ALA A 123 -16.36 -3.85 -15.73
N PHE A 124 -16.25 -4.84 -16.59
CA PHE A 124 -15.06 -5.08 -17.40
C PHE A 124 -15.42 -5.65 -18.77
N HIS A 125 -14.51 -5.50 -19.72
CA HIS A 125 -14.58 -6.11 -21.05
C HIS A 125 -13.50 -7.18 -21.17
N ARG A 126 -13.80 -8.26 -21.89
CA ARG A 126 -12.88 -9.38 -22.14
C ARG A 126 -12.52 -9.44 -23.61
N TYR A 127 -11.23 -9.51 -23.91
CA TYR A 127 -10.68 -9.74 -25.26
C TYR A 127 -10.02 -11.11 -25.30
N ALA A 128 -10.30 -11.89 -26.34
CA ALA A 128 -9.67 -13.19 -26.56
C ALA A 128 -8.18 -13.04 -26.91
N PRO A 129 -7.38 -14.12 -26.78
CA PRO A 129 -5.98 -14.09 -27.22
C PRO A 129 -5.85 -13.63 -28.68
N GLY A 130 -5.02 -12.59 -28.90
CA GLY A 130 -4.80 -12.00 -30.22
C GLY A 130 -5.90 -11.02 -30.68
N GLU A 131 -6.98 -10.84 -29.94
CA GLU A 131 -8.01 -9.85 -30.24
C GLU A 131 -7.50 -8.43 -29.93
N PRO A 132 -7.71 -7.44 -30.84
CA PRO A 132 -7.33 -6.06 -30.58
C PRO A 132 -8.09 -5.47 -29.39
N PHE A 133 -7.36 -4.96 -28.39
CA PHE A 133 -7.93 -4.34 -27.17
C PHE A 133 -7.96 -2.80 -27.22
N GLY A 134 -7.61 -2.23 -28.39
CA GLY A 134 -7.80 -0.81 -28.68
C GLY A 134 -6.68 0.12 -28.17
N ASP A 135 -5.49 -0.41 -27.89
CA ASP A 135 -4.30 0.41 -27.56
C ASP A 135 -3.05 -0.22 -28.22
N ASP A 136 -2.61 0.35 -29.33
CA ASP A 136 -1.46 -0.10 -30.13
C ASP A 136 -0.10 0.32 -29.54
N ARG A 137 -0.12 1.15 -28.50
CA ARG A 137 1.08 1.53 -27.75
C ARG A 137 1.57 0.42 -26.83
N VAL A 138 0.73 -0.58 -26.54
CA VAL A 138 0.97 -1.64 -25.56
C VAL A 138 1.14 -2.98 -26.27
N ALA A 139 2.26 -3.65 -26.02
CA ALA A 139 2.50 -5.01 -26.52
C ALA A 139 2.28 -6.03 -25.40
N LEU A 140 1.20 -6.79 -25.50
CA LEU A 140 0.85 -7.85 -24.57
C LEU A 140 1.18 -9.23 -25.17
N PRO A 141 1.37 -10.29 -24.33
CA PRO A 141 1.56 -11.65 -24.84
C PRO A 141 0.37 -12.07 -25.73
N GLY A 142 0.63 -12.50 -26.94
CA GLY A 142 -0.42 -12.89 -27.89
C GLY A 142 -1.28 -14.08 -27.45
N THR A 143 -0.83 -14.81 -26.41
CA THR A 143 -1.56 -15.93 -25.77
C THR A 143 -2.43 -15.46 -24.59
N ALA A 144 -2.30 -14.21 -24.14
CA ALA A 144 -3.04 -13.70 -23.01
C ALA A 144 -4.49 -13.38 -23.39
N THR A 145 -5.40 -13.69 -22.48
CA THR A 145 -6.73 -13.04 -22.45
C THR A 145 -6.58 -11.70 -21.75
N VAL A 146 -7.12 -10.64 -22.33
CA VAL A 146 -7.06 -9.30 -21.74
C VAL A 146 -8.40 -8.93 -21.12
N LEU A 147 -8.37 -8.57 -19.84
CA LEU A 147 -9.52 -7.97 -19.16
C LEU A 147 -9.28 -6.45 -19.06
N ARG A 148 -10.25 -5.67 -19.49
CA ARG A 148 -10.23 -4.21 -19.37
C ARG A 148 -11.26 -3.77 -18.36
N GLU A 149 -10.79 -3.41 -17.15
CA GLU A 149 -11.62 -2.79 -16.13
C GLU A 149 -11.80 -1.31 -16.46
N SER A 150 -13.04 -0.87 -16.47
CA SER A 150 -13.41 0.54 -16.70
C SER A 150 -13.08 1.40 -15.47
N PRO A 151 -13.02 2.74 -15.60
CA PRO A 151 -13.10 3.60 -14.41
C PRO A 151 -14.24 3.18 -13.47
N PRO A 152 -14.04 3.23 -12.13
CA PRO A 152 -12.98 3.94 -11.40
C PRO A 152 -11.67 3.18 -11.18
N GLY A 153 -11.43 2.03 -11.81
CA GLY A 153 -10.10 1.43 -11.83
C GLY A 153 -9.05 2.39 -12.42
N GLY A 154 -7.79 2.26 -12.00
CA GLY A 154 -6.72 3.14 -12.46
C GLY A 154 -5.49 3.10 -11.55
N PHE A 155 -5.06 4.23 -11.02
CA PHE A 155 -3.96 4.28 -10.05
C PHE A 155 -4.17 5.40 -9.02
N ILE A 156 -3.45 5.28 -7.91
CA ILE A 156 -3.34 6.31 -6.87
C ILE A 156 -1.90 6.81 -6.77
N ASP A 157 -1.73 8.06 -6.36
CA ASP A 157 -0.48 8.55 -5.78
C ASP A 157 -0.52 8.27 -4.26
N PRO A 158 0.24 7.29 -3.77
CA PRO A 158 0.17 6.89 -2.37
C PRO A 158 0.67 7.96 -1.40
N ARG A 159 1.63 8.83 -1.79
CA ARG A 159 2.05 9.96 -0.95
C ARG A 159 0.93 10.98 -0.76
N ARG A 160 0.24 11.30 -1.87
CA ARG A 160 -0.89 12.23 -1.84
C ARG A 160 -2.10 11.63 -1.11
N MET A 161 -2.35 10.32 -1.26
CA MET A 161 -3.38 9.62 -0.50
C MET A 161 -3.09 9.65 1.00
N LEU A 162 -1.84 9.38 1.42
CA LEU A 162 -1.43 9.52 2.81
C LEU A 162 -1.70 10.95 3.33
N ALA A 163 -1.25 11.96 2.59
CA ALA A 163 -1.46 13.36 2.96
C ALA A 163 -2.95 13.70 3.08
N ALA A 164 -3.79 13.21 2.18
CA ALA A 164 -5.24 13.39 2.20
C ALA A 164 -5.87 12.76 3.45
N GLN A 165 -5.51 11.51 3.77
CA GLN A 165 -5.98 10.82 4.97
C GLN A 165 -5.63 11.60 6.24
N LEU A 166 -4.35 12.01 6.38
CA LEU A 166 -3.89 12.78 7.54
C LEU A 166 -4.52 14.16 7.63
N ALA A 167 -4.72 14.85 6.50
CA ALA A 167 -5.41 16.14 6.48
C ALA A 167 -6.84 16.03 6.99
N VAL A 168 -7.60 15.03 6.53
CA VAL A 168 -8.97 14.79 7.03
C VAL A 168 -8.96 14.42 8.50
N ALA A 169 -8.05 13.56 8.96
CA ALA A 169 -7.92 13.22 10.38
C ALA A 169 -7.66 14.47 11.25
N ALA A 170 -6.76 15.36 10.79
CA ALA A 170 -6.44 16.61 11.48
C ALA A 170 -7.66 17.56 11.61
N THR A 171 -8.52 17.65 10.57
CA THR A 171 -9.77 18.46 10.65
C THR A 171 -10.76 17.93 11.70
N ARG A 172 -10.59 16.68 12.12
CA ARG A 172 -11.36 16.00 13.18
C ARG A 172 -10.65 16.03 14.54
N GLY A 173 -9.53 16.75 14.66
CA GLY A 173 -8.80 16.92 15.92
C GLY A 173 -7.76 15.84 16.21
N ALA A 174 -7.49 14.92 15.27
CA ALA A 174 -6.39 13.97 15.43
C ALA A 174 -5.04 14.70 15.45
N ARG A 175 -4.13 14.28 16.33
CA ARG A 175 -2.76 14.78 16.38
C ARG A 175 -1.83 13.83 15.60
N VAL A 176 -0.74 14.38 15.11
CA VAL A 176 0.32 13.60 14.44
C VAL A 176 1.65 13.93 15.13
N LEU A 177 2.35 12.88 15.53
CA LEU A 177 3.72 12.93 16.03
C LEU A 177 4.62 12.28 14.97
N THR A 178 5.47 13.10 14.33
CA THR A 178 6.37 12.66 13.26
C THR A 178 7.66 12.05 13.79
N GLU A 179 7.51 11.07 14.70
CA GLU A 179 8.61 10.38 15.35
C GLU A 179 8.47 8.87 15.16
N GLN A 180 9.59 8.16 15.14
CA GLN A 180 9.60 6.70 15.06
C GLN A 180 9.28 6.12 16.45
N ALA A 181 8.28 5.25 16.53
CA ALA A 181 8.03 4.45 17.71
C ALA A 181 9.15 3.41 17.91
N ALA A 182 9.66 3.30 19.12
CA ALA A 182 10.70 2.35 19.51
C ALA A 182 10.15 1.20 20.35
N ALA A 183 9.22 1.48 21.25
CA ALA A 183 8.67 0.48 22.14
C ALA A 183 7.23 0.79 22.54
N ILE A 184 6.51 -0.25 22.92
CA ILE A 184 5.20 -0.15 23.56
C ILE A 184 5.23 -0.92 24.88
N ASP A 185 4.52 -0.44 25.86
CA ASP A 185 4.27 -1.14 27.12
C ASP A 185 2.87 -0.85 27.64
N ARG A 186 2.38 -1.71 28.51
CA ARG A 186 1.11 -1.52 29.19
C ARG A 186 1.34 -1.20 30.66
N SER A 187 0.85 -0.06 31.10
CA SER A 187 1.01 0.41 32.46
C SER A 187 -0.28 1.02 32.99
N GLY A 188 -0.75 0.59 34.16
CA GLY A 188 -1.92 1.18 34.82
C GLY A 188 -3.23 1.06 34.00
N GLY A 189 -3.35 0.02 33.16
CA GLY A 189 -4.53 -0.20 32.30
C GLY A 189 -4.52 0.59 30.97
N SER A 190 -3.50 1.40 30.73
CA SER A 190 -3.29 2.15 29.48
C SER A 190 -2.07 1.63 28.73
N TRP A 191 -2.06 1.84 27.43
CA TRP A 191 -0.88 1.64 26.58
C TRP A 191 0.00 2.86 26.59
N ARG A 192 1.30 2.66 26.53
CA ARG A 192 2.30 3.69 26.39
C ARG A 192 3.15 3.39 25.16
N VAL A 193 3.31 4.39 24.29
CA VAL A 193 4.21 4.35 23.13
C VAL A 193 5.41 5.23 23.43
N ARG A 194 6.62 4.69 23.34
CA ARG A 194 7.88 5.46 23.44
C ARG A 194 8.50 5.59 22.06
N THR A 195 8.93 6.78 21.73
CA THR A 195 9.60 7.09 20.47
C THR A 195 11.12 7.09 20.63
N THR A 196 11.84 7.09 19.51
CA THR A 196 13.31 7.05 19.48
C THR A 196 13.96 8.30 20.08
N ASP A 197 13.27 9.45 20.08
CA ASP A 197 13.73 10.70 20.72
C ASP A 197 13.43 10.77 22.23
N GLY A 198 12.78 9.75 22.78
CA GLY A 198 12.40 9.64 24.18
C GLY A 198 11.02 10.23 24.54
N THR A 199 10.27 10.74 23.58
CA THR A 199 8.88 11.17 23.81
C THR A 199 8.02 9.97 24.21
N SER A 200 7.06 10.19 25.10
CA SER A 200 6.14 9.15 25.57
C SER A 200 4.70 9.61 25.42
N VAL A 201 3.89 8.76 24.80
CA VAL A 201 2.45 8.97 24.55
C VAL A 201 1.66 7.92 25.27
N ALA A 202 0.60 8.31 26.00
CA ALA A 202 -0.33 7.40 26.66
C ALA A 202 -1.68 7.36 25.92
N ALA A 203 -2.22 6.15 25.74
CA ALA A 203 -3.53 5.94 25.14
C ALA A 203 -4.26 4.78 25.80
N GLU A 204 -5.59 4.79 25.76
CA GLU A 204 -6.40 3.67 26.28
C GLU A 204 -6.28 2.44 25.39
N GLN A 205 -6.24 2.66 24.08
CA GLN A 205 -6.08 1.63 23.06
C GLN A 205 -4.98 2.01 22.05
N ILE A 206 -4.42 0.99 21.38
CA ILE A 206 -3.46 1.19 20.30
C ILE A 206 -3.83 0.41 19.04
N VAL A 207 -3.48 0.97 17.89
CA VAL A 207 -3.49 0.28 16.60
C VAL A 207 -2.05 0.20 16.09
N LEU A 208 -1.56 -1.01 15.84
CA LEU A 208 -0.23 -1.29 15.31
C LEU A 208 -0.32 -1.45 13.80
N ALA A 209 0.16 -0.47 13.03
CA ALA A 209 0.14 -0.44 11.57
C ALA A 209 1.54 -0.21 10.99
N THR A 210 2.54 -0.90 11.54
CA THR A 210 3.98 -0.67 11.34
C THR A 210 4.54 -1.29 10.05
N GLY A 211 3.67 -1.89 9.22
CA GLY A 211 4.01 -2.35 7.87
C GLY A 211 5.17 -3.35 7.84
N PRO A 212 6.24 -3.09 7.06
CA PRO A 212 7.38 -4.01 6.94
C PRO A 212 8.23 -4.09 8.22
N HIS A 213 7.95 -3.28 9.25
CA HIS A 213 8.67 -3.26 10.54
C HIS A 213 7.77 -3.78 11.69
N ALA A 214 6.77 -4.61 11.36
CA ALA A 214 5.80 -5.09 12.32
C ALA A 214 6.37 -6.06 13.37
N ASP A 215 7.53 -6.62 13.14
CA ASP A 215 8.26 -7.53 14.04
C ASP A 215 9.41 -6.86 14.81
N GLU A 216 9.65 -5.55 14.60
CA GLU A 216 10.79 -4.83 15.17
C GLU A 216 10.46 -3.97 16.41
N LEU A 217 9.19 -3.68 16.65
CA LEU A 217 8.77 -2.85 17.78
C LEU A 217 8.93 -3.62 19.10
N ASP A 218 9.62 -3.03 20.06
CA ASP A 218 9.77 -3.62 21.40
C ASP A 218 8.44 -3.65 22.17
N GLY A 219 8.20 -4.75 22.89
CA GLY A 219 7.00 -4.90 23.73
C GLY A 219 5.76 -5.37 22.98
N LEU A 220 5.90 -5.88 21.75
CA LEU A 220 4.77 -6.47 21.00
C LEU A 220 4.11 -7.61 21.77
N PRO A 221 2.77 -7.61 21.93
CA PRO A 221 2.06 -8.69 22.61
C PRO A 221 2.09 -10.00 21.82
N ARG A 222 2.14 -9.91 20.49
CA ARG A 222 2.31 -11.02 19.55
C ARG A 222 3.25 -10.63 18.43
N ARG A 223 4.07 -11.57 17.93
CA ARG A 223 4.98 -11.34 16.81
C ARG A 223 4.38 -11.90 15.53
N PRO A 224 3.98 -11.05 14.56
CA PRO A 224 3.38 -11.51 13.34
C PRO A 224 4.39 -12.26 12.45
N HIS A 225 3.96 -13.37 11.87
CA HIS A 225 4.71 -14.02 10.81
C HIS A 225 4.57 -13.19 9.53
N ILE A 226 5.56 -12.37 9.24
CA ILE A 226 5.66 -11.54 8.05
C ILE A 226 7.03 -11.75 7.43
N ASP A 227 7.06 -12.10 6.16
CA ASP A 227 8.26 -12.12 5.35
C ASP A 227 8.33 -10.81 4.57
N VAL A 228 9.40 -10.04 4.79
CA VAL A 228 9.59 -8.78 4.08
C VAL A 228 10.40 -9.05 2.83
N VAL A 229 9.71 -9.03 1.68
CA VAL A 229 10.31 -9.29 0.37
C VAL A 229 10.87 -7.99 -0.21
N ALA A 230 12.10 -8.07 -0.70
CA ALA A 230 12.73 -7.01 -1.47
C ALA A 230 12.17 -6.96 -2.89
N GLU A 231 11.75 -5.79 -3.35
CA GLU A 231 11.33 -5.58 -4.73
C GLU A 231 12.01 -4.35 -5.31
N THR A 232 12.33 -4.41 -6.61
CA THR A 232 12.85 -3.28 -7.37
C THR A 232 11.81 -2.81 -8.39
N THR A 233 11.70 -1.51 -8.57
CA THR A 233 10.94 -0.91 -9.68
C THR A 233 11.87 -0.05 -10.52
N VAL A 234 11.62 0.01 -11.84
CA VAL A 234 12.30 0.95 -12.74
C VAL A 234 11.42 2.16 -13.02
N LEU A 235 12.06 3.30 -13.13
CA LEU A 235 11.46 4.57 -13.51
C LEU A 235 12.13 5.08 -14.78
N ALA A 236 11.39 5.19 -15.87
CA ALA A 236 11.82 5.83 -17.10
C ALA A 236 11.36 7.29 -17.09
N LYS A 237 12.31 8.25 -17.02
CA LYS A 237 12.00 9.68 -17.13
C LYS A 237 11.55 10.01 -18.54
N VAL A 238 10.44 10.72 -18.68
CA VAL A 238 9.83 11.00 -19.97
C VAL A 238 9.67 12.51 -20.21
N SER A 239 9.93 12.93 -21.47
CA SER A 239 9.71 14.30 -21.92
C SER A 239 8.24 14.69 -21.95
N ALA A 240 7.92 15.97 -22.07
CA ALA A 240 6.55 16.45 -22.25
C ALA A 240 5.89 15.88 -23.53
N ALA A 241 6.66 15.70 -24.61
CA ALA A 241 6.17 15.07 -25.83
C ALA A 241 5.79 13.61 -25.62
N GLU A 242 6.60 12.86 -24.88
CA GLU A 242 6.33 11.46 -24.56
C GLU A 242 5.16 11.31 -23.58
N GLN A 243 5.02 12.21 -22.61
CA GLN A 243 3.82 12.28 -21.76
C GLN A 243 2.55 12.46 -22.60
N GLN A 244 2.59 13.33 -23.62
CA GLN A 244 1.45 13.54 -24.51
C GLN A 244 1.17 12.29 -25.36
N ARG A 245 2.19 11.59 -25.86
CA ARG A 245 2.04 10.34 -26.61
C ARG A 245 1.38 9.24 -25.76
N LEU A 246 1.76 9.18 -24.49
CA LEU A 246 1.24 8.18 -23.52
C LEU A 246 0.00 8.66 -22.77
N ALA A 247 -0.55 9.83 -23.11
CA ALA A 247 -1.77 10.32 -22.48
C ALA A 247 -2.94 9.35 -22.67
N GLY A 248 -3.71 9.12 -21.60
CA GLY A 248 -4.82 8.16 -21.60
C GLY A 248 -4.41 6.68 -21.58
N LEU A 249 -3.11 6.37 -21.39
CA LEU A 249 -2.69 4.99 -21.14
C LEU A 249 -3.37 4.49 -19.86
N PRO A 250 -3.98 3.28 -19.85
CA PRO A 250 -4.47 2.68 -18.62
C PRO A 250 -3.31 2.17 -17.74
N SER A 251 -3.59 1.83 -16.50
CA SER A 251 -2.69 0.98 -15.72
C SER A 251 -2.67 -0.42 -16.33
N ILE A 252 -1.53 -1.11 -16.29
CA ILE A 252 -1.37 -2.40 -16.96
C ILE A 252 -0.79 -3.42 -15.98
N ILE A 253 -1.35 -4.62 -15.99
CA ILE A 253 -0.83 -5.81 -15.30
C ILE A 253 -0.67 -6.90 -16.34
N VAL A 254 0.47 -7.61 -16.32
CA VAL A 254 0.71 -8.79 -17.13
C VAL A 254 1.06 -9.94 -16.20
N ASP A 255 0.23 -10.97 -16.21
CA ASP A 255 0.44 -12.22 -15.48
C ASP A 255 0.77 -13.35 -16.48
N ASP A 256 2.04 -13.68 -16.63
CA ASP A 256 2.52 -14.77 -17.49
C ASP A 256 3.43 -15.72 -16.68
N PRO A 257 3.03 -16.95 -16.40
CA PRO A 257 3.84 -17.90 -15.63
C PRO A 257 5.20 -18.24 -16.27
N ALA A 258 5.35 -18.03 -17.59
CA ALA A 258 6.62 -18.24 -18.30
C ALA A 258 7.55 -17.04 -18.25
N ARG A 259 7.04 -15.91 -17.79
CA ARG A 259 7.71 -14.64 -17.62
C ARG A 259 7.51 -14.16 -16.18
N ASP A 260 7.57 -12.85 -15.96
CA ASP A 260 7.41 -12.25 -14.65
C ASP A 260 6.00 -11.65 -14.51
N HIS A 261 5.55 -11.45 -13.27
CA HIS A 261 4.40 -10.59 -13.01
C HIS A 261 4.83 -9.14 -13.20
N LEU A 262 4.30 -8.48 -14.24
CA LEU A 262 4.63 -7.09 -14.57
C LEU A 262 3.48 -6.17 -14.21
N TYR A 263 3.81 -4.96 -13.76
CA TYR A 263 2.82 -3.92 -13.59
C TYR A 263 3.37 -2.53 -13.89
N THR A 264 2.57 -1.69 -14.54
CA THR A 264 2.93 -0.30 -14.86
C THR A 264 1.74 0.64 -14.67
N VAL A 265 2.04 1.90 -14.41
CA VAL A 265 1.05 2.99 -14.35
C VAL A 265 1.43 4.05 -15.39
N PRO A 266 0.47 4.87 -15.86
CA PRO A 266 0.77 5.98 -16.77
C PRO A 266 1.85 6.92 -16.24
N PRO A 267 2.43 7.78 -17.11
CA PRO A 267 3.40 8.78 -16.69
C PRO A 267 2.89 9.61 -15.50
N THR A 268 3.66 9.61 -14.42
CA THR A 268 3.29 10.21 -13.13
C THR A 268 4.39 11.14 -12.64
N ARG A 269 4.02 12.27 -12.03
CA ARG A 269 4.95 13.24 -11.47
C ARG A 269 5.49 12.76 -10.13
N TYR A 270 6.80 12.85 -9.95
CA TYR A 270 7.51 12.49 -8.72
C TYR A 270 7.97 13.74 -7.94
N PRO A 271 8.37 13.59 -6.65
CA PRO A 271 8.75 14.72 -5.79
C PRO A 271 9.94 15.55 -6.31
N ASP A 272 10.83 14.96 -7.08
CA ASP A 272 11.94 15.66 -7.74
C ASP A 272 11.50 16.58 -8.89
N GLY A 273 10.21 16.64 -9.19
CA GLY A 273 9.61 17.40 -10.27
C GLY A 273 9.68 16.72 -11.64
N GLY A 274 10.34 15.57 -11.76
CA GLY A 274 10.35 14.74 -12.96
C GLY A 274 9.02 14.02 -13.18
N THR A 275 8.75 13.66 -14.43
CA THR A 275 7.66 12.76 -14.80
C THR A 275 8.24 11.44 -15.26
N TYR A 276 7.73 10.36 -14.71
CA TYR A 276 8.25 9.02 -14.96
C TYR A 276 7.12 8.05 -15.29
N ILE A 277 7.39 7.10 -16.17
CA ILE A 277 6.63 5.88 -16.27
C ILE A 277 7.36 4.80 -15.46
N LYS A 278 6.61 4.07 -14.65
CA LYS A 278 7.16 3.05 -13.75
C LYS A 278 6.80 1.67 -14.24
N LEU A 279 7.73 0.72 -14.09
CA LEU A 279 7.42 -0.71 -14.14
C LEU A 279 7.96 -1.39 -12.88
N GLY A 280 7.17 -2.24 -12.28
CA GLY A 280 7.59 -3.24 -11.30
C GLY A 280 7.43 -4.63 -11.90
N ALA A 281 8.30 -5.53 -11.48
CA ALA A 281 8.23 -6.94 -11.80
C ALA A 281 8.60 -7.76 -10.59
N THR A 282 7.83 -8.83 -10.34
CA THR A 282 8.19 -9.77 -9.28
C THR A 282 9.34 -10.64 -9.79
N HIS A 283 10.49 -10.54 -9.12
CA HIS A 283 11.65 -11.35 -9.44
C HIS A 283 11.38 -12.83 -9.12
N ARG A 284 11.91 -13.75 -9.94
CA ARG A 284 11.77 -15.19 -9.71
C ARG A 284 12.43 -15.65 -8.41
N ASP A 285 13.52 -14.98 -8.03
CA ASP A 285 14.27 -15.21 -6.81
C ASP A 285 13.86 -14.16 -5.76
N GLU A 286 12.69 -14.35 -5.13
CA GLU A 286 12.23 -13.47 -4.06
C GLU A 286 13.25 -13.46 -2.92
N ARG A 287 13.82 -12.26 -2.64
CA ARG A 287 14.74 -12.07 -1.52
C ARG A 287 13.96 -11.63 -0.29
N VAL A 288 13.88 -12.51 0.70
CA VAL A 288 13.35 -12.16 2.02
C VAL A 288 14.45 -11.50 2.84
N LEU A 289 14.15 -10.32 3.39
CA LEU A 289 15.09 -9.51 4.15
C LEU A 289 14.91 -9.71 5.66
N ALA A 290 16.02 -9.97 6.34
CA ALA A 290 16.05 -9.86 7.80
C ALA A 290 15.82 -8.39 8.23
N PRO A 291 15.36 -8.14 9.47
CA PRO A 291 15.13 -6.77 9.97
C PRO A 291 16.32 -5.83 9.77
N THR A 292 17.54 -6.30 10.00
CA THR A 292 18.76 -5.52 9.83
C THR A 292 19.10 -5.18 8.38
N GLU A 293 18.58 -5.94 7.40
CA GLU A 293 18.84 -5.74 5.97
C GLU A 293 17.85 -4.76 5.32
N ARG A 294 16.65 -4.55 5.91
CA ARG A 294 15.57 -3.73 5.33
C ARG A 294 15.99 -2.30 5.05
N ARG A 295 16.72 -1.70 6.00
CA ARG A 295 17.26 -0.35 5.84
C ARG A 295 18.33 -0.29 4.76
N GLU A 296 19.27 -1.23 4.78
CA GLU A 296 20.34 -1.30 3.79
C GLU A 296 19.78 -1.48 2.37
N TRP A 297 18.75 -2.31 2.19
CA TRP A 297 18.06 -2.47 0.93
C TRP A 297 17.48 -1.15 0.42
N MET A 298 16.82 -0.38 1.28
CA MET A 298 16.20 0.88 0.92
C MET A 298 17.21 2.01 0.64
N SER A 299 18.35 2.03 1.30
CA SER A 299 19.35 3.11 1.21
C SER A 299 20.58 2.75 0.40
N GLY A 300 20.90 1.46 0.21
CA GLY A 300 22.20 0.97 -0.24
C GLY A 300 22.40 0.87 -1.75
N GLY A 301 21.38 1.13 -2.58
CA GLY A 301 21.50 1.09 -4.04
C GLY A 301 21.69 -0.30 -4.66
N GLN A 302 21.54 -1.39 -3.92
CA GLN A 302 21.67 -2.79 -4.41
C GLN A 302 20.68 -3.10 -5.52
N HIS A 303 19.51 -2.46 -5.51
CA HIS A 303 18.47 -2.55 -6.54
C HIS A 303 18.92 -2.04 -7.92
N ALA A 304 20.05 -1.33 -8.03
CA ALA A 304 20.55 -0.84 -9.32
C ALA A 304 20.96 -1.96 -10.27
N ALA A 305 21.24 -3.16 -9.76
CA ALA A 305 21.58 -4.33 -10.59
C ALA A 305 20.41 -4.78 -11.47
N ASP A 306 19.16 -4.45 -11.12
CA ASP A 306 17.97 -4.85 -11.86
C ASP A 306 17.61 -3.90 -13.01
N LEU A 307 18.38 -2.81 -13.19
CA LEU A 307 18.03 -1.72 -14.11
C LEU A 307 17.81 -2.19 -15.54
N ASP A 308 18.79 -2.87 -16.11
CA ASP A 308 18.75 -3.28 -17.52
C ASP A 308 17.61 -4.27 -17.78
N TRP A 309 17.44 -5.25 -16.89
CA TRP A 309 16.36 -6.23 -16.98
C TRP A 309 14.99 -5.57 -16.94
N LEU A 310 14.73 -4.68 -15.97
CA LEU A 310 13.44 -3.99 -15.84
C LEU A 310 13.19 -2.99 -16.97
N ALA A 311 14.25 -2.32 -17.47
CA ALA A 311 14.15 -1.42 -18.61
C ALA A 311 13.77 -2.19 -19.89
N ASP A 312 14.38 -3.36 -20.14
CA ASP A 312 14.03 -4.20 -21.28
C ASP A 312 12.58 -4.69 -21.21
N LEU A 313 12.09 -5.06 -20.03
CA LEU A 313 10.70 -5.44 -19.83
C LEU A 313 9.74 -4.26 -20.13
N LEU A 314 10.08 -3.06 -19.68
CA LEU A 314 9.24 -1.87 -19.95
C LEU A 314 9.25 -1.49 -21.42
N LEU A 315 10.40 -1.54 -22.09
CA LEU A 315 10.52 -1.31 -23.55
C LEU A 315 9.78 -2.37 -24.36
N GLY A 316 9.79 -3.61 -23.90
CA GLY A 316 9.00 -4.70 -24.48
C GLY A 316 7.49 -4.52 -24.31
N LEU A 317 7.06 -3.98 -23.19
CA LEU A 317 5.64 -3.70 -22.90
C LEU A 317 5.13 -2.46 -23.63
N LEU A 318 5.97 -1.45 -23.78
CA LEU A 318 5.65 -0.16 -24.43
C LEU A 318 6.61 0.12 -25.59
N PRO A 319 6.40 -0.50 -26.76
CA PRO A 319 7.25 -0.30 -27.92
C PRO A 319 7.36 1.18 -28.31
N GLY A 320 8.60 1.62 -28.57
CA GLY A 320 8.87 3.00 -28.96
C GLY A 320 8.88 3.99 -27.80
N LEU A 321 8.86 3.54 -26.55
CA LEU A 321 9.04 4.40 -25.36
C LEU A 321 10.35 5.18 -25.46
N GLN A 322 10.27 6.51 -25.31
CA GLN A 322 11.40 7.44 -25.33
C GLN A 322 11.72 7.89 -23.89
N ALA A 323 12.74 7.29 -23.30
CA ALA A 323 13.21 7.65 -21.95
C ALA A 323 14.40 8.61 -22.02
N GLU A 324 14.35 9.71 -21.24
CA GLU A 324 15.46 10.66 -21.08
C GLU A 324 16.50 10.14 -20.07
N ALA A 325 16.06 9.35 -19.09
CA ALA A 325 16.90 8.75 -18.05
C ALA A 325 16.18 7.55 -17.44
N TRP A 326 16.96 6.68 -16.83
CA TRP A 326 16.49 5.49 -16.14
C TRP A 326 16.96 5.50 -14.69
N LEU A 327 16.08 5.12 -13.77
CA LEU A 327 16.35 5.01 -12.34
C LEU A 327 15.73 3.72 -11.82
N THR A 328 16.31 3.16 -10.78
CA THR A 328 15.65 2.10 -9.98
C THR A 328 15.21 2.65 -8.63
N LYS A 329 14.15 2.08 -8.10
CA LYS A 329 13.70 2.35 -6.72
C LYS A 329 13.44 1.05 -5.97
N PRO A 330 13.95 0.93 -4.73
CA PRO A 330 13.67 -0.21 -3.88
C PRO A 330 12.26 -0.13 -3.30
N CYS A 331 11.69 -1.27 -2.98
CA CYS A 331 10.45 -1.42 -2.24
C CYS A 331 10.56 -2.56 -1.22
N LEU A 332 9.76 -2.49 -0.17
CA LEU A 332 9.58 -3.54 0.83
C LEU A 332 8.14 -4.04 0.76
N ILE A 333 7.96 -5.34 0.55
CA ILE A 333 6.65 -5.98 0.54
C ILE A 333 6.52 -6.85 1.80
N PRO A 334 5.70 -6.44 2.79
CA PRO A 334 5.40 -7.28 3.95
C PRO A 334 4.38 -8.34 3.56
N ASP A 335 4.86 -9.57 3.36
CA ASP A 335 4.07 -10.70 2.89
C ASP A 335 3.70 -11.63 4.04
N THR A 336 2.47 -12.12 4.04
CA THR A 336 1.94 -13.02 5.07
C THR A 336 1.72 -14.42 4.50
N PRO A 337 1.80 -15.49 5.30
CA PRO A 337 1.49 -16.85 4.86
C PRO A 337 0.08 -16.99 4.27
N THR A 338 -0.89 -16.24 4.80
CA THR A 338 -2.29 -16.25 4.33
C THR A 338 -2.50 -15.51 3.03
N LYS A 339 -1.53 -14.68 2.60
CA LYS A 339 -1.65 -13.73 1.48
C LYS A 339 -2.79 -12.71 1.67
N LEU A 340 -3.24 -12.50 2.91
CA LEU A 340 -4.18 -11.48 3.35
C LEU A 340 -3.56 -10.69 4.52
N PRO A 341 -3.97 -9.44 4.74
CA PRO A 341 -3.45 -8.66 5.86
C PRO A 341 -3.96 -9.24 7.19
N TYR A 342 -3.16 -9.12 8.22
CA TYR A 342 -3.62 -9.35 9.58
C TYR A 342 -4.39 -8.13 10.07
N VAL A 343 -5.62 -8.34 10.53
CA VAL A 343 -6.45 -7.31 11.17
C VAL A 343 -7.16 -7.98 12.36
N GLU A 344 -6.56 -7.87 13.54
CA GLU A 344 -7.00 -8.63 14.72
C GLU A 344 -6.77 -7.84 16.02
N ILE A 345 -7.64 -8.07 17.02
CA ILE A 345 -7.38 -7.69 18.40
C ILE A 345 -6.40 -8.70 18.97
N VAL A 346 -5.13 -8.33 19.09
CA VAL A 346 -4.06 -9.23 19.53
C VAL A 346 -3.91 -9.28 21.06
N GLU A 347 -4.42 -8.25 21.74
CA GLU A 347 -4.55 -8.15 23.19
C GLU A 347 -5.66 -7.14 23.52
N PRO A 348 -6.32 -7.19 24.66
CA PRO A 348 -7.33 -6.18 25.04
C PRO A 348 -6.81 -4.75 24.89
N GLY A 349 -7.45 -3.95 24.02
CA GLY A 349 -7.04 -2.59 23.69
C GLY A 349 -5.84 -2.48 22.72
N CYS A 350 -5.43 -3.58 22.07
CA CYS A 350 -4.39 -3.57 21.04
C CYS A 350 -4.90 -4.26 19.77
N VAL A 351 -5.01 -3.51 18.69
CA VAL A 351 -5.34 -3.98 17.35
C VAL A 351 -4.08 -3.99 16.50
N MET A 352 -3.84 -5.07 15.74
CA MET A 352 -2.79 -5.12 14.72
C MET A 352 -3.41 -5.09 13.33
N ALA A 353 -2.85 -4.24 12.44
CA ALA A 353 -3.27 -4.10 11.03
C ALA A 353 -2.04 -4.00 10.13
N VAL A 354 -1.48 -5.15 9.71
CA VAL A 354 -0.20 -5.27 8.99
C VAL A 354 -0.25 -6.35 7.92
N GLY A 355 0.78 -6.44 7.05
CA GLY A 355 0.87 -7.49 6.04
C GLY A 355 0.15 -7.11 4.75
N GLY A 356 0.67 -6.11 4.03
CA GLY A 356 0.04 -5.56 2.83
C GLY A 356 0.12 -6.44 1.58
N ASN A 357 1.00 -7.46 1.55
CA ASN A 357 1.15 -8.44 0.46
C ASN A 357 1.26 -7.83 -0.96
N GLY A 358 1.82 -6.62 -1.11
CA GLY A 358 1.83 -5.90 -2.39
C GLY A 358 0.48 -5.30 -2.81
N TYR A 359 -0.61 -5.60 -2.12
CA TYR A 359 -1.99 -5.19 -2.47
C TYR A 359 -2.58 -4.07 -1.59
N ALA A 360 -1.91 -3.73 -0.47
CA ALA A 360 -2.47 -2.77 0.48
C ALA A 360 -2.69 -1.37 -0.08
N ALA A 361 -1.93 -0.93 -1.08
CA ALA A 361 -2.09 0.43 -1.62
C ALA A 361 -3.54 0.68 -2.12
N LYS A 362 -4.11 -0.27 -2.88
CA LYS A 362 -5.48 -0.19 -3.39
C LYS A 362 -6.55 -0.46 -2.31
N SER A 363 -6.17 -1.02 -1.17
CA SER A 363 -7.07 -1.56 -0.14
C SER A 363 -6.90 -0.89 1.23
N ALA A 364 -5.95 0.05 1.35
CA ALA A 364 -5.52 0.60 2.64
C ALA A 364 -6.65 1.28 3.41
N ASP A 365 -7.56 1.96 2.72
CA ASP A 365 -8.68 2.65 3.37
C ASP A 365 -9.64 1.66 4.03
N ALA A 366 -10.01 0.59 3.33
CA ALA A 366 -10.86 -0.45 3.88
C ALA A 366 -10.19 -1.24 5.01
N ILE A 367 -8.87 -1.54 4.89
CA ILE A 367 -8.12 -2.20 5.96
C ILE A 367 -8.08 -1.30 7.21
N GLY A 368 -7.83 0.00 7.03
CA GLY A 368 -7.88 0.98 8.12
C GLY A 368 -9.26 1.09 8.76
N ALA A 369 -10.34 1.00 7.97
CA ALA A 369 -11.70 0.97 8.47
C ALA A 369 -11.99 -0.27 9.33
N LEU A 370 -11.53 -1.45 8.90
CA LEU A 370 -11.65 -2.69 9.70
C LEU A 370 -10.90 -2.56 11.03
N ALA A 371 -9.67 -2.03 11.01
CA ALA A 371 -8.90 -1.80 12.24
C ALA A 371 -9.60 -0.82 13.19
N ALA A 372 -10.15 0.26 12.65
CA ALA A 372 -10.92 1.24 13.42
C ALA A 372 -12.20 0.60 14.00
N GLY A 373 -12.91 -0.23 13.22
CA GLY A 373 -14.08 -0.97 13.70
C GLY A 373 -13.76 -1.89 14.86
N LEU A 374 -12.62 -2.59 14.85
CA LEU A 374 -12.18 -3.41 15.98
C LEU A 374 -11.93 -2.58 17.25
N VAL A 375 -11.46 -1.35 17.11
CA VAL A 375 -11.28 -0.41 18.24
C VAL A 375 -12.61 0.05 18.79
N THR A 376 -13.56 0.47 17.91
CA THR A 376 -14.84 1.05 18.33
C THR A 376 -15.83 0.02 18.82
N ASP A 377 -15.91 -1.15 18.15
CA ASP A 377 -16.90 -2.18 18.41
C ASP A 377 -16.41 -3.27 19.35
N GLY A 378 -15.08 -3.33 19.57
CA GLY A 378 -14.43 -4.37 20.39
C GLY A 378 -14.51 -5.78 19.80
N ARG A 379 -14.96 -5.93 18.55
CA ARG A 379 -15.15 -7.21 17.86
C ARG A 379 -15.24 -7.01 16.35
N TRP A 380 -15.05 -8.10 15.62
CA TRP A 380 -15.32 -8.11 14.18
C TRP A 380 -16.81 -8.03 13.88
N THR A 381 -17.21 -7.06 13.07
CA THR A 381 -18.62 -6.83 12.70
C THR A 381 -18.86 -6.89 11.19
N ASP A 382 -17.79 -7.04 10.39
CA ASP A 382 -17.93 -7.15 8.92
C ASP A 382 -18.67 -8.41 8.51
N THR A 383 -19.59 -8.29 7.57
CA THR A 383 -20.44 -9.41 7.12
C THR A 383 -20.00 -9.98 5.76
N ASP A 384 -19.18 -9.27 5.00
CA ASP A 384 -18.70 -9.70 3.68
C ASP A 384 -17.33 -10.38 3.75
N LEU A 385 -16.56 -10.09 4.79
CA LEU A 385 -15.22 -10.59 5.06
C LEU A 385 -15.22 -11.40 6.35
N GLU A 386 -14.65 -12.60 6.31
CA GLU A 386 -14.61 -13.49 7.45
C GLU A 386 -13.42 -13.18 8.37
N ALA A 387 -13.66 -12.90 9.65
CA ALA A 387 -12.63 -12.60 10.65
C ALA A 387 -11.44 -13.56 10.62
N ARG A 388 -11.70 -14.87 10.48
CA ARG A 388 -10.66 -15.92 10.48
C ARG A 388 -9.61 -15.75 9.36
N ALA A 389 -9.99 -15.14 8.25
CA ALA A 389 -9.08 -14.91 7.12
C ALA A 389 -8.03 -13.83 7.41
N PHE A 390 -8.29 -12.99 8.40
CA PHE A 390 -7.46 -11.85 8.81
C PHE A 390 -6.76 -12.08 10.15
N GLN A 391 -6.86 -13.30 10.71
CA GLN A 391 -6.21 -13.64 11.97
C GLN A 391 -4.69 -13.71 11.83
N LEU A 392 -4.00 -13.22 12.83
CA LEU A 392 -2.56 -13.22 12.92
C LEU A 392 -2.03 -14.65 13.12
N ILE A 393 -1.04 -15.00 12.32
CA ILE A 393 -0.19 -16.16 12.53
C ILE A 393 1.07 -15.67 13.22
N ASP A 394 1.41 -16.25 14.36
CA ASP A 394 2.65 -15.91 15.07
C ASP A 394 3.86 -16.48 14.33
N ARG A 395 4.97 -15.75 14.41
CA ARG A 395 6.28 -16.26 14.01
C ARG A 395 6.81 -17.13 15.15
N ASP A 396 7.23 -18.35 14.83
CA ASP A 396 7.82 -19.31 15.76
C ASP A 396 9.10 -18.77 16.44
#